data_d6cd5260005bb33389b9ba704fda3d10
#
_entry.id   d6cd5260005bb33389b9ba704fda3d10
#
_cell.length_a   1.000
_cell.length_b   1.000
_cell.length_c   1.000
_cell.angle_alpha   90.00
_cell.angle_beta   90.00
_cell.angle_gamma   90.00
#
_symmetry.space_group_name_H-M   'P 1'
#
loop_
_entity.id
_entity.type
_entity.pdbx_description
1 polymer ?
#
loop_
_entity_poly.entity_id
_entity_poly.type
_entity_poly.pdbx_seq_one_letter_code
_entity_poly.pdbx_strand_id
1 'polypeptide(L)'
;IPCSGYYEWKKTENKKIPYYFTRFDDQDIFLAGIHDNGQFCVITRSAEKNNKDIHHRQPVIIQKSQINNYFNLNNSAVDFLNNIKPPKLKFFEISTAVNNPAKNDPSIIKPVK
;
A
#
# COMPACT_ATOMS: atom_id res chain seq x y z
N ILE A 1 -2.75 -8.11 5.92
CA ILE A 1 -2.72 -6.91 6.79
C ILE A 1 -3.82 -5.97 6.33
N PRO A 2 -4.93 -5.87 7.06
CA PRO A 2 -5.99 -4.90 6.73
C PRO A 2 -5.56 -3.49 7.16
N CYS A 3 -5.86 -2.50 6.32
CA CYS A 3 -5.62 -1.10 6.65
C CYS A 3 -6.48 -0.20 5.76
N SER A 4 -6.60 1.07 6.15
CA SER A 4 -7.36 2.04 5.37
C SER A 4 -6.56 2.63 4.21
N GLY A 5 -5.25 2.57 4.30
CA GLY A 5 -4.35 3.10 3.28
C GLY A 5 -2.91 2.93 3.70
N TYR A 6 -2.00 3.48 2.93
CA TYR A 6 -0.58 3.43 3.25
C TYR A 6 0.13 4.70 2.79
N TYR A 7 1.30 4.92 3.38
CA TYR A 7 2.14 6.07 3.04
C TYR A 7 3.21 5.66 2.03
N GLU A 8 3.55 6.61 1.15
CA GLU A 8 4.69 6.48 0.26
C GLU A 8 5.30 7.85 0.03
N TRP A 9 6.60 7.90 -0.20
CA TRP A 9 7.32 9.15 -0.38
C TRP A 9 7.84 9.27 -1.80
N LYS A 10 7.45 10.36 -2.46
CA LYS A 10 8.00 10.71 -3.76
C LYS A 10 9.36 11.35 -3.56
N LYS A 11 10.39 10.76 -4.14
CA LYS A 11 11.74 11.29 -4.07
C LYS A 11 11.93 12.35 -5.15
N THR A 12 12.30 13.56 -4.74
CA THR A 12 12.70 14.64 -5.63
C THR A 12 14.20 14.92 -5.46
N GLU A 13 14.76 15.88 -6.21
CA GLU A 13 16.20 16.18 -6.12
C GLU A 13 16.64 16.53 -4.71
N ASN A 14 15.82 17.28 -3.98
CA ASN A 14 16.21 17.86 -2.70
C ASN A 14 15.41 17.35 -1.49
N LYS A 15 14.33 16.61 -1.70
CA LYS A 15 13.44 16.20 -0.59
C LYS A 15 12.60 14.98 -0.95
N LYS A 16 11.96 14.43 0.06
CA LYS A 16 10.95 13.38 -0.08
C LYS A 16 9.60 13.97 0.30
N ILE A 17 8.62 13.82 -0.57
CA ILE A 17 7.27 14.35 -0.38
C ILE A 17 6.34 13.18 -0.03
N PRO A 18 5.67 13.22 1.14
CA PRO A 18 4.79 12.13 1.54
C PRO A 18 3.45 12.18 0.82
N TYR A 19 2.96 11.01 0.47
CA TYR A 19 1.64 10.79 -0.12
C TYR A 19 0.90 9.73 0.66
N TYR A 20 -0.43 9.84 0.69
CA TYR A 20 -1.29 8.83 1.26
C TYR A 20 -2.07 8.15 0.15
N PHE A 21 -1.99 6.84 0.12
CA PHE A 21 -2.67 6.00 -0.87
C PHE A 21 -3.87 5.32 -0.24
N THR A 22 -5.00 5.38 -0.91
CA THR A 22 -6.20 4.66 -0.51
C THR A 22 -6.79 3.95 -1.73
N ARG A 23 -7.70 3.01 -1.48
CA ARG A 23 -8.52 2.48 -2.54
C ARG A 23 -9.45 3.58 -3.06
N PHE A 24 -9.75 3.56 -4.36
CA PHE A 24 -10.50 4.64 -5.01
C PHE A 24 -11.89 4.87 -4.39
N ASP A 25 -12.48 3.83 -3.77
CA ASP A 25 -13.80 3.88 -3.15
C ASP A 25 -13.74 4.03 -1.62
N ASP A 26 -12.58 4.34 -1.06
CA ASP A 26 -12.30 4.50 0.38
C ASP A 26 -12.57 3.25 1.22
N GLN A 27 -12.71 2.09 0.58
CA GLN A 27 -12.80 0.82 1.29
C GLN A 27 -11.45 0.40 1.84
N ASP A 28 -11.46 -0.47 2.85
CA ASP A 28 -10.22 -1.02 3.39
C ASP A 28 -9.46 -1.82 2.33
N ILE A 29 -8.14 -1.79 2.45
CA ILE A 29 -7.24 -2.58 1.62
C ILE A 29 -6.59 -3.68 2.46
N PHE A 30 -6.18 -4.75 1.79
CA PHE A 30 -5.52 -5.88 2.43
C PHE A 30 -4.16 -6.08 1.79
N LEU A 31 -3.11 -5.74 2.53
CA LEU A 31 -1.75 -5.88 2.04
C LEU A 31 -1.30 -7.34 2.19
N ALA A 32 -0.75 -7.89 1.12
CA ALA A 32 -0.15 -9.22 1.18
C ALA A 32 1.17 -9.16 1.95
N GLY A 33 1.38 -10.11 2.83
CA GLY A 33 2.60 -10.19 3.61
C GLY A 33 2.97 -11.64 3.90
N ILE A 34 4.21 -11.81 4.32
CA ILE A 34 4.71 -13.07 4.84
C ILE A 34 5.20 -12.84 6.26
N HIS A 35 5.12 -13.87 7.09
CA HIS A 35 5.60 -13.78 8.45
C HIS A 35 6.39 -15.03 8.84
N ASP A 36 7.35 -14.84 9.71
CA ASP A 36 8.16 -15.92 10.29
C ASP A 36 8.79 -15.43 11.59
N ASN A 37 8.80 -16.29 12.62
CA ASN A 37 9.43 -16.00 13.92
C ASN A 37 9.02 -14.65 14.53
N GLY A 38 7.74 -14.31 14.44
CA GLY A 38 7.22 -13.07 14.99
C GLY A 38 7.53 -11.82 14.17
N GLN A 39 8.17 -11.99 13.02
CA GLN A 39 8.44 -10.90 12.09
C GLN A 39 7.53 -11.01 10.86
N PHE A 40 7.26 -9.88 10.22
CA PHE A 40 6.54 -9.91 8.96
C PHE A 40 7.11 -8.89 7.99
N CYS A 41 6.89 -9.11 6.71
CA CYS A 41 7.18 -8.09 5.71
C CYS A 41 6.07 -8.03 4.67
N VAL A 42 5.88 -6.84 4.11
CA VAL A 42 4.90 -6.61 3.06
C VAL A 42 5.51 -6.97 1.72
N ILE A 43 4.76 -7.72 0.92
CA ILE A 43 5.20 -8.07 -0.43
C ILE A 43 4.95 -6.88 -1.34
N THR A 44 5.93 -6.53 -2.16
CA THR A 44 5.81 -5.44 -3.11
C THR A 44 5.90 -5.94 -4.56
N ARG A 45 5.45 -5.10 -5.46
CA ARG A 45 5.50 -5.31 -6.91
C ARG A 45 5.84 -4.01 -7.62
N SER A 46 6.08 -4.08 -8.92
CA SER A 46 6.22 -2.86 -9.73
C SER A 46 4.94 -2.05 -9.66
N ALA A 47 5.08 -0.74 -9.49
CA ALA A 47 3.94 0.16 -9.43
C ALA A 47 3.21 0.22 -10.77
N GLU A 48 1.90 0.39 -10.72
CA GLU A 48 1.06 0.50 -11.90
C GLU A 48 0.68 1.93 -12.21
N LYS A 49 0.55 2.23 -13.51
CA LYS A 49 -0.03 3.48 -14.02
C LYS A 49 0.52 4.71 -13.29
N ASN A 50 -0.40 5.54 -12.78
CA ASN A 50 -0.05 6.79 -12.11
C ASN A 50 0.70 6.60 -10.80
N ASN A 51 0.60 5.44 -10.18
CA ASN A 51 1.32 5.15 -8.94
C ASN A 51 2.84 5.24 -9.15
N LYS A 52 3.33 4.98 -10.37
CA LYS A 52 4.74 5.11 -10.71
C LYS A 52 5.27 6.53 -10.56
N ASP A 53 4.41 7.52 -10.67
CA ASP A 53 4.81 8.92 -10.53
C ASP A 53 5.27 9.22 -9.10
N ILE A 54 4.85 8.43 -8.14
CA ILE A 54 5.19 8.61 -6.73
C ILE A 54 6.33 7.68 -6.35
N HIS A 55 6.23 6.41 -6.70
CA HIS A 55 7.25 5.42 -6.36
C HIS A 55 7.23 4.26 -7.36
N HIS A 56 8.40 3.67 -7.65
CA HIS A 56 8.52 2.60 -8.64
C HIS A 56 7.97 1.24 -8.14
N ARG A 57 7.79 1.08 -6.83
CA ARG A 57 7.22 -0.13 -6.23
C ARG A 57 5.94 0.21 -5.50
N GLN A 58 5.06 -0.76 -5.38
CA GLN A 58 3.84 -0.64 -4.58
C GLN A 58 3.61 -1.95 -3.83
N PRO A 59 2.87 -1.93 -2.70
CA PRO A 59 2.51 -3.17 -2.03
C PRO A 59 1.56 -4.01 -2.89
N VAL A 60 1.65 -5.32 -2.74
CA VAL A 60 0.66 -6.22 -3.33
C VAL A 60 -0.61 -6.12 -2.49
N ILE A 61 -1.71 -5.75 -3.14
CA ILE A 61 -3.00 -5.59 -2.48
C ILE A 61 -3.93 -6.71 -2.95
N ILE A 62 -4.49 -7.44 -2.00
CA ILE A 62 -5.41 -8.55 -2.27
C ILE A 62 -6.82 -8.03 -2.06
N GLN A 63 -7.70 -8.27 -3.02
CA GLN A 63 -9.12 -7.92 -2.86
C GLN A 63 -9.77 -8.87 -1.87
N LYS A 64 -10.75 -8.37 -1.11
CA LYS A 64 -11.42 -9.16 -0.07
C LYS A 64 -11.94 -10.50 -0.59
N SER A 65 -12.47 -10.52 -1.82
CA SER A 65 -12.98 -11.73 -2.46
C SER A 65 -11.90 -12.79 -2.74
N GLN A 66 -10.63 -12.41 -2.69
CA GLN A 66 -9.48 -13.28 -3.03
C GLN A 66 -8.70 -13.75 -1.82
N ILE A 67 -9.08 -13.31 -0.61
CA ILE A 67 -8.30 -13.62 0.60
C ILE A 67 -8.25 -15.13 0.85
N ASN A 68 -9.37 -15.84 0.68
CA ASN A 68 -9.41 -17.28 0.88
C ASN A 68 -8.51 -18.02 -0.11
N ASN A 69 -8.44 -17.55 -1.35
CA ASN A 69 -7.55 -18.16 -2.36
C ASN A 69 -6.07 -17.93 -1.98
N TYR A 70 -5.75 -16.78 -1.42
CA TYR A 70 -4.39 -16.49 -0.98
C TYR A 70 -3.93 -17.44 0.14
N PHE A 71 -4.84 -17.79 1.05
CA PHE A 71 -4.53 -18.71 2.14
C PHE A 71 -4.68 -20.19 1.76
N ASN A 72 -5.11 -20.49 0.56
CA ASN A 72 -5.29 -21.88 0.12
C ASN A 72 -3.93 -22.48 -0.25
N LEU A 73 -3.46 -23.40 0.57
CA LEU A 73 -2.15 -24.05 0.41
C LEU A 73 -2.03 -24.94 -0.84
N ASN A 74 -3.15 -25.27 -1.49
CA ASN A 74 -3.15 -26.04 -2.71
C ASN A 74 -2.82 -25.20 -3.95
N ASN A 75 -2.84 -23.87 -3.82
CA ASN A 75 -2.50 -22.95 -4.89
C ASN A 75 -1.04 -22.51 -4.74
N SER A 76 -0.37 -22.30 -5.88
CA SER A 76 0.93 -21.64 -5.87
C SER A 76 0.74 -20.17 -5.50
N ALA A 77 1.35 -19.77 -4.38
CA ALA A 77 1.29 -18.37 -3.93
C ALA A 77 1.93 -17.43 -4.96
N VAL A 78 3.02 -17.85 -5.58
CA VAL A 78 3.71 -17.05 -6.60
C VAL A 78 2.81 -16.83 -7.81
N ASP A 79 2.20 -17.88 -8.33
CA ASP A 79 1.29 -17.78 -9.47
C ASP A 79 0.08 -16.92 -9.13
N PHE A 80 -0.49 -17.10 -7.94
CA PHE A 80 -1.62 -16.29 -7.48
C PHE A 80 -1.25 -14.80 -7.45
N LEU A 81 -0.12 -14.45 -6.83
CA LEU A 81 0.30 -13.06 -6.69
C LEU A 81 0.66 -12.43 -8.04
N ASN A 82 1.16 -13.21 -8.99
CA ASN A 82 1.48 -12.72 -10.33
C ASN A 82 0.25 -12.46 -11.19
N ASN A 83 -0.87 -13.10 -10.88
CA ASN A 83 -2.08 -13.05 -11.71
C ASN A 83 -3.22 -12.23 -11.11
N ILE A 84 -3.11 -11.77 -9.86
CA ILE A 84 -4.17 -10.95 -9.29
C ILE A 84 -4.13 -9.54 -9.87
N LYS A 85 -5.32 -8.97 -10.04
CA LYS A 85 -5.45 -7.57 -10.44
C LYS A 85 -5.57 -6.71 -9.19
N PRO A 86 -4.68 -5.73 -9.01
CA PRO A 86 -4.82 -4.81 -7.87
C PRO A 86 -6.05 -3.93 -8.05
N PRO A 87 -6.69 -3.51 -6.96
CA PRO A 87 -7.75 -2.52 -7.04
C PRO A 87 -7.17 -1.18 -7.47
N LYS A 88 -8.03 -0.35 -8.05
CA LYS A 88 -7.64 1.00 -8.41
C LYS A 88 -7.40 1.82 -7.13
N LEU A 89 -6.29 2.53 -7.09
CA LEU A 89 -5.90 3.39 -5.98
C LEU A 89 -6.01 4.84 -6.36
N LYS A 90 -6.19 5.69 -5.36
CA LYS A 90 -6.01 7.13 -5.47
C LYS A 90 -4.99 7.56 -4.44
N PHE A 91 -4.35 8.69 -4.67
CA PHE A 91 -3.34 9.22 -3.75
C PHE A 91 -3.37 10.73 -3.76
N PHE A 92 -2.90 11.31 -2.66
CA PHE A 92 -2.78 12.76 -2.54
C PHE A 92 -1.61 13.09 -1.60
N GLU A 93 -1.04 14.26 -1.82
CA GLU A 93 0.05 14.75 -0.98
C GLU A 93 -0.47 15.09 0.41
N ILE A 94 0.30 14.74 1.43
CA ILE A 94 -0.01 15.03 2.83
C ILE A 94 1.15 15.81 3.48
N SER A 95 0.89 16.33 4.68
CA SER A 95 1.89 17.07 5.44
C SER A 95 3.08 16.21 5.83
N THR A 96 4.27 16.82 5.88
CA THR A 96 5.47 16.18 6.40
C THR A 96 5.37 15.83 7.90
N ALA A 97 4.31 16.24 8.57
CA ALA A 97 4.05 15.83 9.96
C ALA A 97 4.05 14.31 10.12
N VAL A 98 3.70 13.55 9.05
CA VAL A 98 3.74 12.09 9.06
C VAL A 98 5.14 11.54 9.35
N ASN A 99 6.20 12.32 9.08
CA ASN A 99 7.58 11.92 9.33
C ASN A 99 7.93 11.91 10.82
N ASN A 100 7.11 12.49 11.66
CA ASN A 100 7.31 12.49 13.10
C ASN A 100 6.50 11.36 13.73
N PRO A 101 7.15 10.31 14.29
CA PRO A 101 6.43 9.19 14.88
C PRO A 101 5.50 9.58 16.05
N ALA A 102 5.72 10.72 16.68
CA ALA A 102 4.85 11.22 17.75
C ALA A 102 3.51 11.76 17.21
N LYS A 103 3.44 12.07 15.92
CA LYS A 103 2.22 12.54 15.26
C LYS A 103 1.48 11.33 14.71
N ASN A 104 0.39 10.95 15.37
CA ASN A 104 -0.38 9.77 15.00
C ASN A 104 -1.88 10.03 15.21
N ASP A 105 -2.40 11.08 14.58
CA ASP A 105 -3.80 11.42 14.62
C ASP A 105 -4.34 11.58 13.19
N PRO A 106 -5.68 11.59 13.01
CA PRO A 106 -6.27 11.64 11.67
C PRO A 106 -5.90 12.86 10.83
N SER A 107 -5.40 13.93 11.45
CA SER A 107 -5.02 15.13 10.68
C SER A 107 -3.85 14.91 9.74
N ILE A 108 -2.99 13.90 10.01
CA ILE A 108 -1.81 13.65 9.18
C ILE A 108 -2.15 13.07 7.81
N ILE A 109 -3.36 12.54 7.62
CA ILE A 109 -3.78 11.98 6.33
C ILE A 109 -4.71 12.92 5.56
N LYS A 110 -4.79 14.19 5.96
CA LYS A 110 -5.57 15.19 5.20
C LYS A 110 -4.76 15.71 4.03
N PRO A 111 -5.38 15.90 2.86
CA PRO A 111 -4.69 16.51 1.71
C PRO A 111 -4.17 17.89 2.07
N VAL A 112 -2.97 18.26 1.55
CA VAL A 112 -2.41 19.60 1.72
C VAL A 112 -3.05 20.62 0.78
N LYS A 113 -3.88 20.16 -0.13
CA LYS A 113 -4.58 21.03 -1.09
C LYS A 113 -6.08 20.76 -1.07
#